data_1fcf9add2dd17d5eebadcf8547285d6e
#
_entry.id   1fcf9add2dd17d5eebadcf8547285d6e
#
_cell.length_a   1.000
_cell.length_b   1.000
_cell.length_c   1.000
_cell.angle_alpha   90.00
_cell.angle_beta   90.00
_cell.angle_gamma   90.00
#
_symmetry.space_group_name_H-M   'P 1'
#
loop_
_entity.id
_entity.type
_entity.pdbx_description
1 polymer ?
#
loop_
_entity_poly.entity_id
_entity_poly.type
_entity_poly.pdbx_seq_one_letter_code
_entity_poly.pdbx_strand_id
1 'polypeptide(L)'
;MVLTGLENQLGGTFLWLGSSSSIAALAVTLLIFILFAIPAGRKVRLRVILRILFPRRLLATASGRADIGFYIFSILFAGLLIGWAMFSAEQVRAWVQLWLGAPPDPRLPRWAAAPIATAILFLAFELAYWVDHWLMHRVPFLWHLHKVHHRAESLSLLTRARVHPLETIGFYNLVALTTGLTAALLDQLLGRIDPYTIGGTNLLIMLFAIAITQLQHSHLWVGFGPFWGRLLLGPAHHQIHHSSDTNHFNRNFGSCLALFDRLFGTFHMPSTKRETLRFGVDDAEAHPHGVRASLLTPVVSMISDFVRMAGPARGRHVHEKIAVEIQP
;
A
#
# COMPACT_ATOMS: atom_id res chain seq x y z
N MET A 1 -13.04 10.56 -26.70
CA MET A 1 -11.85 10.74 -25.87
C MET A 1 -12.06 10.37 -24.40
N VAL A 2 -13.06 10.90 -23.67
CA VAL A 2 -13.31 10.53 -22.26
C VAL A 2 -13.78 9.08 -22.13
N LEU A 3 -14.72 8.62 -22.96
CA LEU A 3 -15.22 7.24 -22.93
C LEU A 3 -14.11 6.22 -23.24
N THR A 4 -13.29 6.46 -24.26
CA THR A 4 -12.12 5.62 -24.58
C THR A 4 -11.09 5.59 -23.45
N GLY A 5 -10.88 6.70 -22.73
CA GLY A 5 -10.03 6.76 -21.55
C GLY A 5 -10.56 5.89 -20.41
N LEU A 6 -11.88 5.94 -20.15
CA LEU A 6 -12.53 5.13 -19.13
C LEU A 6 -12.51 3.63 -19.47
N GLU A 7 -12.79 3.27 -20.72
CA GLU A 7 -12.70 1.89 -21.19
C GLU A 7 -11.29 1.32 -21.01
N ASN A 8 -10.25 2.07 -21.40
CA ASN A 8 -8.85 1.69 -21.20
C ASN A 8 -8.51 1.54 -19.72
N GLN A 9 -8.99 2.43 -18.87
CA GLN A 9 -8.75 2.37 -17.43
C GLN A 9 -9.45 1.18 -16.79
N LEU A 10 -10.70 0.92 -17.12
CA LEU A 10 -11.44 -0.26 -16.64
C LEU A 10 -10.79 -1.55 -17.15
N GLY A 11 -10.41 -1.61 -18.43
CA GLY A 11 -9.69 -2.71 -19.03
C GLY A 11 -8.35 -2.96 -18.33
N GLY A 12 -7.54 -1.93 -18.11
CA GLY A 12 -6.28 -2.00 -17.40
C GLY A 12 -6.44 -2.42 -15.93
N THR A 13 -7.52 -2.01 -15.28
CA THR A 13 -7.77 -2.39 -13.89
C THR A 13 -8.24 -3.84 -13.75
N PHE A 14 -9.22 -4.25 -14.54
CA PHE A 14 -9.93 -5.50 -14.31
C PHE A 14 -9.51 -6.65 -15.25
N LEU A 15 -9.01 -6.35 -16.44
CA LEU A 15 -8.69 -7.38 -17.44
C LEU A 15 -7.17 -7.62 -17.58
N TRP A 16 -6.34 -6.64 -17.22
CA TRP A 16 -4.91 -6.82 -17.33
C TRP A 16 -4.36 -7.71 -16.22
N LEU A 17 -3.66 -8.78 -16.61
CA LEU A 17 -3.07 -9.75 -15.69
C LEU A 17 -2.00 -9.15 -14.74
N GLY A 18 -1.36 -8.04 -15.11
CA GLY A 18 -0.43 -7.30 -14.26
C GLY A 18 -1.10 -6.46 -13.17
N SER A 19 -2.43 -6.37 -13.15
CA SER A 19 -3.18 -5.68 -12.10
C SER A 19 -3.58 -6.64 -10.99
N SER A 20 -3.23 -6.33 -9.76
CA SER A 20 -3.70 -7.07 -8.57
C SER A 20 -5.22 -6.95 -8.37
N SER A 21 -5.88 -6.01 -9.01
CA SER A 21 -7.35 -5.85 -9.03
C SER A 21 -8.00 -6.55 -10.22
N SER A 22 -7.24 -7.26 -11.07
CA SER A 22 -7.81 -8.01 -12.18
C SER A 22 -8.77 -9.09 -11.68
N ILE A 23 -9.75 -9.44 -12.50
CA ILE A 23 -10.72 -10.51 -12.19
C ILE A 23 -9.98 -11.81 -11.87
N ALA A 24 -8.91 -12.13 -12.61
CA ALA A 24 -8.08 -13.30 -12.34
C ALA A 24 -7.40 -13.24 -10.97
N ALA A 25 -6.78 -12.10 -10.63
CA ALA A 25 -6.14 -11.89 -9.33
C ALA A 25 -7.15 -11.97 -8.19
N LEU A 26 -8.31 -11.34 -8.33
CA LEU A 26 -9.38 -11.38 -7.33
C LEU A 26 -9.95 -12.80 -7.15
N ALA A 27 -10.09 -13.57 -8.24
CA ALA A 27 -10.53 -14.96 -8.18
C ALA A 27 -9.50 -15.85 -7.44
N VAL A 28 -8.21 -15.69 -7.71
CA VAL A 28 -7.14 -16.41 -6.99
C VAL A 28 -7.09 -15.99 -5.52
N THR A 29 -7.19 -14.70 -5.23
CA THR A 29 -7.28 -14.19 -3.84
C THR A 29 -8.46 -14.80 -3.10
N LEU A 30 -9.64 -14.86 -3.73
CA LEU A 30 -10.82 -15.49 -3.16
C LEU A 30 -10.62 -16.99 -2.91
N LEU A 31 -9.99 -17.69 -3.85
CA LEU A 31 -9.66 -19.12 -3.70
C LEU A 31 -8.71 -19.34 -2.52
N ILE A 32 -7.60 -18.58 -2.44
CA ILE A 32 -6.66 -18.61 -1.32
C ILE A 32 -7.42 -18.36 -0.01
N PHE A 33 -8.26 -17.34 -0.01
CA PHE A 33 -9.08 -17.00 1.13
C PHE A 33 -9.99 -18.18 1.58
N ILE A 34 -10.71 -18.80 0.63
CA ILE A 34 -11.59 -19.94 0.92
C ILE A 34 -10.80 -21.10 1.54
N LEU A 35 -9.61 -21.40 0.98
CA LEU A 35 -8.75 -22.48 1.46
C LEU A 35 -8.23 -22.25 2.89
N PHE A 36 -7.89 -21.02 3.25
CA PHE A 36 -7.29 -20.71 4.55
C PHE A 36 -8.30 -20.29 5.63
N ALA A 37 -9.41 -19.64 5.25
CA ALA A 37 -10.37 -19.12 6.21
C ALA A 37 -11.50 -20.10 6.55
N ILE A 38 -11.72 -21.11 5.72
CA ILE A 38 -12.76 -22.12 5.94
C ILE A 38 -12.10 -23.38 6.48
N PRO A 39 -12.42 -23.78 7.73
CA PRO A 39 -11.88 -25.02 8.30
C PRO A 39 -12.17 -26.23 7.40
N ALA A 40 -11.16 -27.09 7.25
CA ALA A 40 -11.28 -28.31 6.47
C ALA A 40 -12.53 -29.13 6.90
N GLY A 41 -13.31 -29.60 5.92
CA GLY A 41 -14.54 -30.38 6.15
C GLY A 41 -15.82 -29.56 6.30
N ARG A 42 -15.77 -28.21 6.37
CA ARG A 42 -17.00 -27.40 6.35
C ARG A 42 -17.44 -27.07 4.91
N LYS A 43 -18.74 -27.24 4.65
CA LYS A 43 -19.33 -26.85 3.36
C LYS A 43 -19.25 -25.32 3.19
N VAL A 44 -18.61 -24.89 2.10
CA VAL A 44 -18.56 -23.48 1.70
C VAL A 44 -19.95 -23.07 1.27
N ARG A 45 -20.60 -22.19 2.03
CA ARG A 45 -21.91 -21.63 1.67
C ARG A 45 -21.72 -20.25 1.06
N LEU A 46 -22.36 -19.99 -0.08
CA LEU A 46 -22.32 -18.68 -0.75
C LEU A 46 -22.59 -17.50 0.23
N ARG A 47 -23.53 -17.67 1.16
CA ARG A 47 -23.83 -16.67 2.21
C ARG A 47 -22.62 -16.35 3.09
N VAL A 48 -21.73 -17.30 3.34
CA VAL A 48 -20.49 -17.08 4.11
C VAL A 48 -19.52 -16.28 3.28
N ILE A 49 -19.30 -16.66 2.01
CA ILE A 49 -18.45 -15.93 1.07
C ILE A 49 -18.91 -14.47 0.95
N LEU A 50 -20.21 -14.26 0.71
CA LEU A 50 -20.76 -12.90 0.60
C LEU A 50 -20.60 -12.08 1.87
N ARG A 51 -20.71 -12.68 3.07
CA ARG A 51 -20.46 -11.98 4.35
C ARG A 51 -19.02 -11.59 4.56
N ILE A 52 -18.11 -12.32 3.95
CA ILE A 52 -16.67 -12.08 4.00
C ILE A 52 -16.27 -10.99 3.03
N LEU A 53 -16.75 -11.06 1.79
CA LEU A 53 -16.50 -10.03 0.78
C LEU A 53 -17.21 -8.71 1.12
N PHE A 54 -18.42 -8.81 1.66
CA PHE A 54 -19.29 -7.67 1.97
C PHE A 54 -19.73 -7.74 3.44
N PRO A 55 -18.85 -7.37 4.40
CA PRO A 55 -19.21 -7.35 5.80
C PRO A 55 -20.36 -6.35 6.03
N ARG A 56 -21.28 -6.66 6.94
CA ARG A 56 -22.46 -5.82 7.20
C ARG A 56 -22.12 -4.36 7.48
N ARG A 57 -20.97 -4.10 8.13
CA ARG A 57 -20.50 -2.75 8.44
C ARG A 57 -20.15 -1.93 7.20
N LEU A 58 -19.82 -2.57 6.08
CA LEU A 58 -19.45 -1.89 4.83
C LEU A 58 -20.58 -0.97 4.32
N LEU A 59 -21.83 -1.40 4.38
CA LEU A 59 -22.99 -0.57 3.98
C LEU A 59 -23.62 0.17 5.17
N ALA A 60 -23.56 -0.39 6.37
CA ALA A 60 -24.26 0.12 7.54
C ALA A 60 -23.60 1.36 8.16
N THR A 61 -22.27 1.52 8.04
CA THR A 61 -21.55 2.65 8.66
C THR A 61 -21.16 3.73 7.65
N ALA A 62 -20.98 4.96 8.12
CA ALA A 62 -20.45 6.05 7.29
C ALA A 62 -19.03 5.73 6.80
N SER A 63 -18.20 5.13 7.68
CA SER A 63 -16.85 4.68 7.36
C SER A 63 -16.84 3.65 6.21
N GLY A 64 -17.68 2.61 6.27
CA GLY A 64 -17.75 1.61 5.20
C GLY A 64 -18.26 2.19 3.88
N ARG A 65 -19.23 3.11 3.90
CA ARG A 65 -19.69 3.81 2.68
C ARG A 65 -18.59 4.70 2.09
N ALA A 66 -17.72 5.29 2.92
CA ALA A 66 -16.53 6.01 2.44
C ALA A 66 -15.58 5.09 1.67
N ASP A 67 -15.32 3.88 2.17
CA ASP A 67 -14.48 2.88 1.47
C ASP A 67 -15.03 2.58 0.07
N ILE A 68 -16.36 2.42 -0.07
CA ILE A 68 -17.00 2.24 -1.39
C ILE A 68 -16.78 3.49 -2.27
N GLY A 69 -16.99 4.68 -1.71
CA GLY A 69 -16.81 5.94 -2.43
C GLY A 69 -15.36 6.12 -2.93
N PHE A 70 -14.38 5.83 -2.09
CA PHE A 70 -12.96 5.87 -2.48
C PHE A 70 -12.61 4.80 -3.52
N TYR A 71 -13.17 3.60 -3.42
CA TYR A 71 -12.97 2.54 -4.40
C TYR A 71 -13.51 2.95 -5.78
N ILE A 72 -14.75 3.50 -5.84
CA ILE A 72 -15.32 4.02 -7.07
C ILE A 72 -14.47 5.18 -7.61
N PHE A 73 -14.04 6.11 -6.74
CA PHE A 73 -13.17 7.22 -7.13
C PHE A 73 -11.85 6.72 -7.71
N SER A 74 -11.21 5.74 -7.08
CA SER A 74 -9.94 5.18 -7.56
C SER A 74 -10.07 4.54 -8.94
N ILE A 75 -11.17 3.80 -9.19
CA ILE A 75 -11.40 3.15 -10.48
C ILE A 75 -11.72 4.15 -11.58
N LEU A 76 -12.56 5.15 -11.30
CA LEU A 76 -13.08 6.04 -12.34
C LEU A 76 -12.18 7.24 -12.61
N PHE A 77 -11.51 7.76 -11.60
CA PHE A 77 -10.88 9.07 -11.67
C PHE A 77 -9.38 9.07 -11.40
N ALA A 78 -8.85 8.16 -10.57
CA ALA A 78 -7.46 8.26 -10.14
C ALA A 78 -6.47 8.26 -11.33
N GLY A 79 -6.59 7.31 -12.26
CA GLY A 79 -5.70 7.26 -13.44
C GLY A 79 -5.76 8.49 -14.32
N LEU A 80 -6.95 9.07 -14.51
CA LEU A 80 -7.15 10.28 -15.33
C LEU A 80 -6.61 11.53 -14.63
N LEU A 81 -6.77 11.63 -13.31
CA LEU A 81 -6.42 12.83 -12.56
C LEU A 81 -4.94 12.90 -12.20
N ILE A 82 -4.30 11.77 -11.93
CA ILE A 82 -2.95 11.74 -11.36
C ILE A 82 -1.92 10.99 -12.21
N GLY A 83 -2.35 10.19 -13.20
CA GLY A 83 -1.44 9.38 -14.02
C GLY A 83 -0.35 10.18 -14.74
N TRP A 84 -0.63 11.42 -15.12
CA TRP A 84 0.33 12.34 -15.74
C TRP A 84 1.42 12.83 -14.78
N ALA A 85 1.19 12.77 -13.46
CA ALA A 85 2.15 13.18 -12.43
C ALA A 85 3.06 12.03 -11.97
N MET A 86 2.94 10.86 -12.58
CA MET A 86 3.72 9.66 -12.21
C MET A 86 4.65 9.28 -13.36
N PHE A 87 5.88 8.92 -13.01
CA PHE A 87 6.83 8.32 -13.93
C PHE A 87 6.99 6.83 -13.66
N SER A 88 7.50 6.10 -14.65
CA SER A 88 7.73 4.67 -14.53
C SER A 88 9.17 4.35 -14.10
N ALA A 89 9.38 3.17 -13.53
CA ALA A 89 10.73 2.67 -13.23
C ALA A 89 11.62 2.59 -14.48
N GLU A 90 11.04 2.29 -15.64
CA GLU A 90 11.81 2.25 -16.91
C GLU A 90 12.25 3.65 -17.38
N GLN A 91 11.43 4.68 -17.16
CA GLN A 91 11.86 6.06 -17.42
C GLN A 91 13.03 6.46 -16.51
N VAL A 92 12.96 6.14 -15.21
CA VAL A 92 14.07 6.41 -14.28
C VAL A 92 15.31 5.63 -14.68
N ARG A 93 15.17 4.34 -15.00
CA ARG A 93 16.25 3.49 -15.51
C ARG A 93 16.93 4.12 -16.73
N ALA A 94 16.13 4.57 -17.70
CA ALA A 94 16.64 5.25 -18.89
C ALA A 94 17.36 6.57 -18.55
N TRP A 95 16.80 7.42 -17.68
CA TRP A 95 17.46 8.65 -17.24
C TRP A 95 18.80 8.41 -16.56
N VAL A 96 18.88 7.41 -15.69
CA VAL A 96 20.13 7.04 -15.01
C VAL A 96 21.17 6.53 -16.02
N GLN A 97 20.75 5.76 -17.02
CA GLN A 97 21.65 5.27 -18.08
C GLN A 97 22.21 6.40 -18.95
N LEU A 98 21.54 7.54 -19.10
CA LEU A 98 22.12 8.72 -19.76
C LEU A 98 23.39 9.24 -19.05
N TRP A 99 23.49 9.02 -17.73
CA TRP A 99 24.64 9.43 -16.92
C TRP A 99 25.68 8.32 -16.78
N LEU A 100 25.24 7.08 -16.63
CA LEU A 100 26.13 5.93 -16.42
C LEU A 100 26.68 5.33 -17.72
N GLY A 101 26.09 5.70 -18.88
CA GLY A 101 26.38 5.10 -20.18
C GLY A 101 25.54 3.82 -20.43
N ALA A 102 25.72 3.26 -21.64
CA ALA A 102 25.05 2.02 -22.01
C ALA A 102 25.55 0.87 -21.13
N PRO A 103 24.65 -0.06 -20.74
CA PRO A 103 25.06 -1.23 -19.97
C PRO A 103 26.00 -2.11 -20.82
N PRO A 104 26.93 -2.84 -20.18
CA PRO A 104 27.78 -3.80 -20.87
C PRO A 104 26.96 -4.98 -21.41
N ASP A 105 27.59 -5.81 -22.23
CA ASP A 105 27.00 -7.06 -22.66
C ASP A 105 26.63 -7.94 -21.45
N PRO A 106 25.56 -8.75 -21.55
CA PRO A 106 25.13 -9.62 -20.46
C PRO A 106 26.23 -10.55 -19.96
N ARG A 107 26.57 -10.45 -18.69
CA ARG A 107 27.62 -11.25 -18.03
C ARG A 107 27.13 -12.61 -17.58
N LEU A 108 25.81 -12.78 -17.44
CA LEU A 108 25.17 -14.00 -17.02
C LEU A 108 24.08 -14.41 -18.01
N PRO A 109 23.86 -15.72 -18.21
CA PRO A 109 22.72 -16.16 -18.98
C PRO A 109 21.41 -15.77 -18.29
N ARG A 110 20.35 -15.53 -19.09
CA ARG A 110 19.05 -15.03 -18.59
C ARG A 110 18.47 -15.86 -17.44
N TRP A 111 18.60 -17.18 -17.51
CA TRP A 111 18.09 -18.08 -16.46
C TRP A 111 18.73 -17.87 -15.08
N ALA A 112 19.96 -17.35 -15.03
CA ALA A 112 20.65 -17.01 -13.79
C ALA A 112 20.42 -15.54 -13.38
N ALA A 113 20.43 -14.62 -14.35
CA ALA A 113 20.33 -13.19 -14.11
C ALA A 113 18.91 -12.73 -13.79
N ALA A 114 17.88 -13.25 -14.49
CA ALA A 114 16.49 -12.81 -14.28
C ALA A 114 15.93 -13.12 -12.88
N PRO A 115 16.19 -14.29 -12.24
CA PRO A 115 15.80 -14.50 -10.84
C PRO A 115 16.44 -13.50 -9.87
N ILE A 116 17.74 -13.19 -10.07
CA ILE A 116 18.48 -12.21 -9.25
C ILE A 116 17.84 -10.83 -9.39
N ALA A 117 17.62 -10.37 -10.62
CA ALA A 117 16.98 -9.10 -10.89
C ALA A 117 15.56 -9.06 -10.30
N THR A 118 14.78 -10.14 -10.45
CA THR A 118 13.43 -10.25 -9.88
C THR A 118 13.45 -10.07 -8.36
N ALA A 119 14.36 -10.76 -7.65
CA ALA A 119 14.47 -10.70 -6.20
C ALA A 119 14.95 -9.32 -5.71
N ILE A 120 16.00 -8.76 -6.35
CA ILE A 120 16.56 -7.46 -5.94
C ILE A 120 15.56 -6.33 -6.20
N LEU A 121 14.88 -6.33 -7.35
CA LEU A 121 13.86 -5.32 -7.64
C LEU A 121 12.63 -5.46 -6.75
N PHE A 122 12.29 -6.68 -6.32
CA PHE A 122 11.27 -6.90 -5.30
C PHE A 122 11.71 -6.31 -3.94
N LEU A 123 12.94 -6.51 -3.52
CA LEU A 123 13.46 -5.90 -2.28
C LEU A 123 13.51 -4.38 -2.37
N ALA A 124 13.85 -3.82 -3.53
CA ALA A 124 13.81 -2.38 -3.77
C ALA A 124 12.38 -1.81 -3.65
N PHE A 125 11.38 -2.54 -4.17
CA PHE A 125 9.97 -2.20 -3.98
C PHE A 125 9.56 -2.25 -2.50
N GLU A 126 9.91 -3.31 -1.77
CA GLU A 126 9.59 -3.44 -0.34
C GLU A 126 10.24 -2.33 0.50
N LEU A 127 11.48 -1.93 0.16
CA LEU A 127 12.14 -0.79 0.79
C LEU A 127 11.39 0.52 0.50
N ALA A 128 11.06 0.77 -0.75
CA ALA A 128 10.31 1.97 -1.14
C ALA A 128 8.96 2.06 -0.43
N TYR A 129 8.23 0.94 -0.37
CA TYR A 129 6.97 0.84 0.34
C TYR A 129 7.13 1.17 1.83
N TRP A 130 8.12 0.55 2.49
CA TRP A 130 8.38 0.78 3.91
C TRP A 130 8.78 2.24 4.18
N VAL A 131 9.65 2.83 3.34
CA VAL A 131 10.10 4.23 3.48
C VAL A 131 8.93 5.19 3.31
N ASP A 132 8.12 5.04 2.26
CA ASP A 132 6.95 5.87 2.02
C ASP A 132 5.98 5.82 3.21
N HIS A 133 5.61 4.63 3.63
CA HIS A 133 4.67 4.39 4.71
C HIS A 133 5.19 4.94 6.05
N TRP A 134 6.48 4.73 6.34
CA TRP A 134 7.13 5.30 7.51
C TRP A 134 7.14 6.83 7.47
N LEU A 135 7.43 7.45 6.32
CA LEU A 135 7.37 8.91 6.15
C LEU A 135 5.96 9.44 6.38
N MET A 136 4.95 8.77 5.83
CA MET A 136 3.54 9.12 6.01
C MET A 136 3.12 9.16 7.49
N HIS A 137 3.70 8.31 8.33
CA HIS A 137 3.45 8.28 9.78
C HIS A 137 4.36 9.19 10.60
N ARG A 138 5.54 9.56 10.10
CA ARG A 138 6.53 10.32 10.88
C ARG A 138 6.59 11.79 10.53
N VAL A 139 6.12 12.17 9.36
CA VAL A 139 6.15 13.55 8.89
C VAL A 139 4.76 14.15 9.08
N PRO A 140 4.57 15.13 9.99
CA PRO A 140 3.24 15.61 10.38
C PRO A 140 2.37 16.09 9.21
N PHE A 141 2.94 16.82 8.24
CA PHE A 141 2.19 17.29 7.08
C PHE A 141 1.81 16.16 6.12
N LEU A 142 2.58 15.06 6.04
CA LEU A 142 2.24 13.87 5.24
C LEU A 142 1.17 13.02 5.93
N TRP A 143 1.18 12.97 7.26
CA TRP A 143 0.16 12.27 8.03
C TRP A 143 -1.26 12.76 7.69
N HIS A 144 -1.44 14.04 7.38
CA HIS A 144 -2.76 14.54 6.97
C HIS A 144 -3.33 13.79 5.75
N LEU A 145 -2.49 13.35 4.81
CA LEU A 145 -2.90 12.55 3.66
C LEU A 145 -3.21 11.12 4.09
N HIS A 146 -2.31 10.50 4.85
CA HIS A 146 -2.37 9.07 5.22
C HIS A 146 -3.43 8.79 6.29
N LYS A 147 -3.72 9.73 7.18
CA LYS A 147 -4.79 9.53 8.17
C LYS A 147 -6.18 9.33 7.54
N VAL A 148 -6.39 9.70 6.26
CA VAL A 148 -7.61 9.35 5.52
C VAL A 148 -7.79 7.84 5.47
N HIS A 149 -6.69 7.11 5.28
CA HIS A 149 -6.63 5.67 5.29
C HIS A 149 -6.91 5.10 6.70
N HIS A 150 -6.26 5.63 7.72
CA HIS A 150 -6.41 5.22 9.12
C HIS A 150 -7.76 5.59 9.76
N ARG A 151 -8.54 6.49 9.17
CA ARG A 151 -9.89 6.81 9.64
C ARG A 151 -10.92 5.70 9.43
N ALA A 152 -10.54 4.58 8.81
CA ALA A 152 -11.41 3.42 8.68
C ALA A 152 -11.72 2.81 10.07
N GLU A 153 -12.98 2.87 10.51
CA GLU A 153 -13.45 2.31 11.79
C GLU A 153 -13.67 0.80 11.74
N SER A 154 -13.65 0.25 10.55
CA SER A 154 -13.69 -1.19 10.30
C SER A 154 -13.01 -1.51 8.98
N LEU A 155 -12.17 -2.55 8.98
CA LEU A 155 -11.44 -2.94 7.79
C LEU A 155 -12.30 -3.83 6.88
N SER A 156 -12.18 -3.58 5.58
CA SER A 156 -12.76 -4.36 4.49
C SER A 156 -11.77 -4.45 3.33
N LEU A 157 -11.99 -5.34 2.38
CA LEU A 157 -11.15 -5.41 1.17
C LEU A 157 -11.12 -4.09 0.38
N LEU A 158 -12.13 -3.24 0.54
CA LEU A 158 -12.21 -1.94 -0.11
C LEU A 158 -11.42 -0.85 0.61
N THR A 159 -11.12 -1.02 1.91
CA THR A 159 -10.36 -0.04 2.72
C THR A 159 -8.99 0.27 2.11
N ARG A 160 -8.37 -0.70 1.41
CA ARG A 160 -7.10 -0.47 0.68
C ARG A 160 -7.18 0.65 -0.36
N ALA A 161 -8.36 0.94 -0.90
CA ALA A 161 -8.56 2.01 -1.89
C ALA A 161 -8.82 3.37 -1.24
N ARG A 162 -8.96 3.43 0.08
CA ARG A 162 -9.15 4.65 0.84
C ARG A 162 -7.81 5.38 1.03
N VAL A 163 -7.25 5.87 -0.07
CA VAL A 163 -5.94 6.53 -0.13
C VAL A 163 -6.11 7.90 -0.79
N HIS A 164 -5.40 8.91 -0.27
CA HIS A 164 -5.44 10.25 -0.86
C HIS A 164 -4.64 10.29 -2.19
N PRO A 165 -5.13 10.97 -3.25
CA PRO A 165 -4.43 11.02 -4.55
C PRO A 165 -2.99 11.51 -4.49
N LEU A 166 -2.68 12.51 -3.66
CA LEU A 166 -1.31 13.02 -3.49
C LEU A 166 -0.38 11.99 -2.84
N GLU A 167 -0.89 11.20 -1.89
CA GLU A 167 -0.15 10.06 -1.34
C GLU A 167 0.15 9.03 -2.44
N THR A 168 -0.84 8.73 -3.29
CA THR A 168 -0.67 7.82 -4.43
C THR A 168 0.44 8.30 -5.38
N ILE A 169 0.49 9.60 -5.71
CA ILE A 169 1.56 10.19 -6.53
C ILE A 169 2.92 10.01 -5.85
N GLY A 170 3.02 10.34 -4.57
CA GLY A 170 4.26 10.20 -3.79
C GLY A 170 4.77 8.76 -3.80
N PHE A 171 3.90 7.83 -3.44
CA PHE A 171 4.20 6.40 -3.40
C PHE A 171 4.70 5.85 -4.74
N TYR A 172 3.95 6.04 -5.82
CA TYR A 172 4.35 5.48 -7.12
C TYR A 172 5.63 6.09 -7.66
N ASN A 173 5.86 7.40 -7.45
CA ASN A 173 7.11 8.05 -7.84
C ASN A 173 8.30 7.55 -7.01
N LEU A 174 8.14 7.34 -5.71
CA LEU A 174 9.20 6.78 -4.87
C LEU A 174 9.53 5.33 -5.27
N VAL A 175 8.51 4.50 -5.53
CA VAL A 175 8.68 3.15 -6.05
C VAL A 175 9.40 3.16 -7.40
N ALA A 176 8.98 4.02 -8.33
CA ALA A 176 9.61 4.13 -9.64
C ALA A 176 11.06 4.60 -9.55
N LEU A 177 11.35 5.58 -8.70
CA LEU A 177 12.71 6.08 -8.44
C LEU A 177 13.60 4.96 -7.88
N THR A 178 13.15 4.29 -6.83
CA THR A 178 13.94 3.27 -6.15
C THR A 178 14.17 2.04 -7.03
N THR A 179 13.11 1.53 -7.68
CA THR A 179 13.23 0.34 -8.55
C THR A 179 13.94 0.66 -9.86
N GLY A 180 13.73 1.84 -10.44
CA GLY A 180 14.40 2.27 -11.67
C GLY A 180 15.89 2.52 -11.48
N LEU A 181 16.28 3.17 -10.38
CA LEU A 181 17.68 3.33 -10.00
C LEU A 181 18.34 1.97 -9.76
N THR A 182 17.70 1.09 -9.00
CA THR A 182 18.18 -0.27 -8.75
C THR A 182 18.36 -1.07 -10.04
N ALA A 183 17.39 -0.97 -10.98
CA ALA A 183 17.49 -1.63 -12.28
C ALA A 183 18.66 -1.09 -13.12
N ALA A 184 18.87 0.24 -13.16
CA ALA A 184 19.99 0.83 -13.87
C ALA A 184 21.36 0.39 -13.29
N LEU A 185 21.49 0.30 -11.97
CA LEU A 185 22.69 -0.18 -11.32
C LEU A 185 22.94 -1.68 -11.60
N LEU A 186 21.89 -2.50 -11.58
CA LEU A 186 22.00 -3.92 -11.96
C LEU A 186 22.43 -4.08 -13.41
N ASP A 187 21.94 -3.23 -14.32
CA ASP A 187 22.37 -3.24 -15.72
C ASP A 187 23.87 -2.97 -15.88
N GLN A 188 24.42 -2.02 -15.13
CA GLN A 188 25.87 -1.75 -15.15
C GLN A 188 26.69 -2.89 -14.60
N LEU A 189 26.17 -3.64 -13.64
CA LEU A 189 26.86 -4.75 -13.03
C LEU A 189 26.79 -6.04 -13.84
N LEU A 190 25.65 -6.33 -14.44
CA LEU A 190 25.35 -7.65 -15.01
C LEU A 190 25.04 -7.63 -16.52
N GLY A 191 25.01 -6.43 -17.13
CA GLY A 191 24.40 -6.20 -18.45
C GLY A 191 22.88 -6.05 -18.35
N ARG A 192 22.23 -5.61 -19.43
CA ARG A 192 20.76 -5.39 -19.41
C ARG A 192 20.01 -6.69 -19.13
N ILE A 193 19.23 -6.67 -18.05
CA ILE A 193 18.48 -7.83 -17.60
C ILE A 193 17.04 -7.40 -17.29
N ASP A 194 16.09 -8.17 -17.83
CA ASP A 194 14.68 -7.99 -17.51
C ASP A 194 14.27 -9.04 -16.46
N PRO A 195 13.61 -8.61 -15.36
CA PRO A 195 13.10 -9.53 -14.34
C PRO A 195 11.97 -10.38 -14.89
N TYR A 196 11.62 -11.45 -14.20
CA TYR A 196 10.37 -12.16 -14.47
C TYR A 196 9.18 -11.31 -14.10
N THR A 197 8.20 -11.23 -14.99
CA THR A 197 6.99 -10.41 -14.82
C THR A 197 5.72 -11.17 -15.18
N ILE A 198 4.61 -10.73 -14.60
CA ILE A 198 3.25 -11.07 -15.01
C ILE A 198 2.59 -9.76 -15.45
N GLY A 199 2.26 -9.66 -16.75
CA GLY A 199 1.68 -8.42 -17.30
C GLY A 199 2.52 -7.18 -17.02
N GLY A 200 3.86 -7.26 -17.09
CA GLY A 200 4.78 -6.15 -16.80
C GLY A 200 5.04 -5.88 -15.31
N THR A 201 4.30 -6.49 -14.40
CA THR A 201 4.54 -6.38 -12.96
C THR A 201 5.53 -7.46 -12.51
N ASN A 202 6.51 -7.09 -11.69
CA ASN A 202 7.47 -8.05 -11.12
C ASN A 202 6.76 -9.27 -10.52
N LEU A 203 7.24 -10.46 -10.85
CA LEU A 203 6.60 -11.73 -10.48
C LEU A 203 6.36 -11.85 -8.97
N LEU A 204 7.35 -11.50 -8.14
CA LEU A 204 7.21 -11.59 -6.68
C LEU A 204 6.22 -10.56 -6.15
N ILE A 205 6.26 -9.30 -6.62
CA ILE A 205 5.27 -8.28 -6.26
C ILE A 205 3.87 -8.80 -6.56
N MET A 206 3.65 -9.37 -7.75
CA MET A 206 2.33 -9.87 -8.15
C MET A 206 1.86 -11.06 -7.30
N LEU A 207 2.74 -12.03 -7.04
CA LEU A 207 2.42 -13.19 -6.20
C LEU A 207 2.05 -12.77 -4.78
N PHE A 208 2.83 -11.89 -4.15
CA PHE A 208 2.54 -11.40 -2.80
C PHE A 208 1.32 -10.49 -2.76
N ALA A 209 1.11 -9.65 -3.78
CA ALA A 209 -0.09 -8.83 -3.87
C ALA A 209 -1.36 -9.69 -3.86
N ILE A 210 -1.41 -10.77 -4.64
CA ILE A 210 -2.55 -11.68 -4.71
C ILE A 210 -2.68 -12.50 -3.41
N ALA A 211 -1.58 -13.02 -2.87
CA ALA A 211 -1.62 -13.96 -1.76
C ALA A 211 -1.80 -13.28 -0.39
N ILE A 212 -1.28 -12.08 -0.20
CA ILE A 212 -1.18 -11.43 1.10
C ILE A 212 -1.81 -10.03 1.11
N THR A 213 -1.31 -9.12 0.26
CA THR A 213 -1.62 -7.69 0.36
C THR A 213 -3.11 -7.40 0.15
N GLN A 214 -3.78 -8.13 -0.74
CA GLN A 214 -5.22 -8.02 -0.96
C GLN A 214 -6.03 -8.31 0.30
N LEU A 215 -5.53 -9.19 1.18
CA LEU A 215 -6.21 -9.64 2.39
C LEU A 215 -5.85 -8.81 3.62
N GLN A 216 -4.81 -7.98 3.58
CA GLN A 216 -4.32 -7.22 4.73
C GLN A 216 -5.39 -6.32 5.37
N HIS A 217 -6.20 -5.68 4.54
CA HIS A 217 -7.32 -4.87 5.02
C HIS A 217 -8.60 -5.68 5.29
N SER A 218 -8.57 -7.01 5.18
CA SER A 218 -9.74 -7.80 5.53
C SER A 218 -10.00 -7.76 7.05
N HIS A 219 -11.26 -8.01 7.44
CA HIS A 219 -11.63 -8.15 8.86
C HIS A 219 -11.22 -9.50 9.48
N LEU A 220 -10.45 -10.30 8.75
CA LEU A 220 -10.04 -11.62 9.16
C LEU A 220 -8.68 -11.58 9.84
N TRP A 221 -8.64 -12.18 11.02
CA TRP A 221 -7.39 -12.34 11.74
C TRP A 221 -6.63 -13.55 11.19
N VAL A 222 -5.73 -13.28 10.24
CA VAL A 222 -4.87 -14.30 9.64
C VAL A 222 -3.42 -13.97 10.00
N GLY A 223 -2.86 -14.78 10.90
CA GLY A 223 -1.44 -14.76 11.23
C GLY A 223 -0.76 -15.98 10.61
N PHE A 224 0.51 -15.87 10.28
CA PHE A 224 1.30 -16.95 9.68
C PHE A 224 2.05 -17.80 10.71
N GLY A 225 1.63 -17.72 11.99
CA GLY A 225 2.30 -18.42 13.09
C GLY A 225 3.67 -17.83 13.48
N PRO A 226 4.33 -18.40 14.49
CA PRO A 226 5.50 -17.75 15.11
C PRO A 226 6.74 -17.72 14.23
N PHE A 227 6.89 -18.62 13.27
CA PHE A 227 8.04 -18.65 12.37
C PHE A 227 7.79 -17.75 11.15
N TRP A 228 6.77 -18.06 10.33
CA TRP A 228 6.49 -17.32 9.11
C TRP A 228 6.02 -15.88 9.37
N GLY A 229 5.32 -15.62 10.48
CA GLY A 229 4.93 -14.27 10.87
C GLY A 229 6.08 -13.34 11.23
N ARG A 230 7.30 -13.89 11.48
CA ARG A 230 8.53 -13.08 11.62
C ARG A 230 9.18 -12.74 10.29
N LEU A 231 8.77 -13.35 9.20
CA LEU A 231 9.30 -13.13 7.86
C LEU A 231 8.30 -12.38 6.97
N LEU A 232 7.01 -12.68 7.13
CA LEU A 232 5.93 -12.19 6.30
C LEU A 232 4.90 -11.41 7.13
N LEU A 233 4.51 -10.25 6.62
CA LEU A 233 3.47 -9.41 7.21
C LEU A 233 2.10 -9.83 6.66
N GLY A 234 1.33 -10.58 7.46
CA GLY A 234 -0.02 -10.99 7.10
C GLY A 234 -1.09 -10.00 7.54
N PRO A 235 -2.37 -10.34 7.30
CA PRO A 235 -3.51 -9.51 7.70
C PRO A 235 -3.52 -9.11 9.17
N ALA A 236 -3.12 -9.99 10.09
CA ALA A 236 -3.07 -9.67 11.51
C ALA A 236 -2.02 -8.58 11.83
N HIS A 237 -0.85 -8.58 11.16
CA HIS A 237 0.15 -7.52 11.32
C HIS A 237 -0.38 -6.17 10.86
N HIS A 238 -1.11 -6.14 9.74
CA HIS A 238 -1.66 -4.92 9.19
C HIS A 238 -2.87 -4.41 10.00
N GLN A 239 -3.65 -5.31 10.62
CA GLN A 239 -4.68 -4.92 11.58
C GLN A 239 -4.07 -4.28 12.84
N ILE A 240 -2.93 -4.77 13.34
CA ILE A 240 -2.16 -4.12 14.42
C ILE A 240 -1.76 -2.71 13.98
N HIS A 241 -1.22 -2.56 12.76
CA HIS A 241 -0.83 -1.28 12.21
C HIS A 241 -1.98 -0.26 12.18
N HIS A 242 -3.20 -0.68 11.83
CA HIS A 242 -4.41 0.14 11.82
C HIS A 242 -5.05 0.36 13.19
N SER A 243 -4.55 -0.28 14.24
CA SER A 243 -5.13 -0.18 15.58
C SER A 243 -4.96 1.23 16.17
N SER A 244 -6.01 1.71 16.84
CA SER A 244 -5.96 2.95 17.63
C SER A 244 -5.38 2.77 19.04
N ASP A 245 -4.83 1.59 19.37
CA ASP A 245 -4.09 1.38 20.62
C ASP A 245 -2.69 1.97 20.50
N THR A 246 -2.30 2.81 21.46
CA THR A 246 -1.00 3.50 21.47
C THR A 246 0.20 2.56 21.47
N ASN A 247 0.06 1.34 22.00
CA ASN A 247 1.10 0.31 21.96
C ASN A 247 1.37 -0.23 20.53
N HIS A 248 0.43 -0.04 19.63
CA HIS A 248 0.50 -0.48 18.24
C HIS A 248 0.96 0.62 17.28
N PHE A 249 1.06 1.85 17.76
CA PHE A 249 1.42 2.98 16.90
C PHE A 249 2.81 2.82 16.29
N ASN A 250 2.91 3.21 15.03
CA ASN A 250 4.17 3.17 14.29
C ASN A 250 4.79 1.75 14.18
N ARG A 251 3.95 0.73 14.00
CA ARG A 251 4.36 -0.66 13.83
C ARG A 251 3.95 -1.21 12.47
N ASN A 252 4.74 -2.15 11.95
CA ASN A 252 4.43 -2.97 10.77
C ASN A 252 4.16 -2.16 9.49
N PHE A 253 5.12 -1.35 9.07
CA PHE A 253 5.01 -0.50 7.87
C PHE A 253 5.22 -1.25 6.54
N GLY A 254 5.84 -2.44 6.56
CA GLY A 254 6.17 -3.18 5.33
C GLY A 254 4.94 -3.65 4.56
N SER A 255 5.12 -3.92 3.27
CA SER A 255 4.08 -4.49 2.40
C SER A 255 3.85 -5.97 2.70
N CYS A 256 4.82 -6.82 2.44
CA CYS A 256 4.71 -8.26 2.67
C CYS A 256 5.89 -8.86 3.43
N LEU A 257 7.08 -8.26 3.37
CA LEU A 257 8.22 -8.72 4.14
C LEU A 257 8.36 -7.96 5.46
N ALA A 258 8.56 -8.69 6.55
CA ALA A 258 8.89 -8.10 7.86
C ALA A 258 10.35 -7.61 7.93
N LEU A 259 11.10 -7.73 6.84
CA LEU A 259 12.54 -7.47 6.79
C LEU A 259 12.88 -6.05 7.27
N PHE A 260 12.27 -5.03 6.67
CA PHE A 260 12.58 -3.64 6.98
C PHE A 260 12.01 -3.22 8.33
N ASP A 261 10.83 -3.71 8.72
CA ASP A 261 10.31 -3.47 10.07
C ASP A 261 11.21 -4.04 11.15
N ARG A 262 11.80 -5.21 10.93
CA ARG A 262 12.77 -5.79 11.86
C ARG A 262 14.09 -5.04 11.85
N LEU A 263 14.58 -4.62 10.69
CA LEU A 263 15.84 -3.89 10.54
C LEU A 263 15.77 -2.52 11.23
N PHE A 264 14.62 -1.84 11.11
CA PHE A 264 14.43 -0.49 11.65
C PHE A 264 13.64 -0.43 12.97
N GLY A 265 13.35 -1.57 13.59
CA GLY A 265 12.76 -1.67 14.93
C GLY A 265 11.26 -1.33 14.99
N THR A 266 10.55 -1.37 13.88
CA THR A 266 9.10 -1.11 13.80
C THR A 266 8.25 -2.38 13.79
N PHE A 267 8.89 -3.56 13.85
CA PHE A 267 8.20 -4.85 13.85
C PHE A 267 7.42 -5.09 15.15
N HIS A 268 6.15 -5.50 15.01
CA HIS A 268 5.32 -5.99 16.09
C HIS A 268 4.65 -7.31 15.68
N MET A 269 4.88 -8.36 16.46
CA MET A 269 4.31 -9.68 16.20
C MET A 269 2.90 -9.77 16.76
N PRO A 270 1.85 -9.99 15.93
CA PRO A 270 0.50 -10.20 16.44
C PRO A 270 0.38 -11.50 17.22
N SER A 271 -0.54 -11.55 18.17
CA SER A 271 -0.83 -12.77 18.90
C SER A 271 -1.45 -13.84 17.99
N THR A 272 -1.29 -15.12 18.36
CA THR A 272 -1.89 -16.24 17.62
C THR A 272 -3.42 -16.27 17.74
N LYS A 273 -3.97 -15.71 18.82
CA LYS A 273 -5.41 -15.53 19.01
C LYS A 273 -5.82 -14.14 18.53
N ARG A 274 -7.02 -14.05 17.97
CA ARG A 274 -7.57 -12.77 17.53
C ARG A 274 -7.59 -11.77 18.69
N GLU A 275 -6.97 -10.62 18.48
CA GLU A 275 -7.01 -9.50 19.40
C GLU A 275 -8.27 -8.66 19.18
N THR A 276 -8.78 -8.04 20.26
CA THR A 276 -9.89 -7.10 20.17
C THR A 276 -9.33 -5.73 19.88
N LEU A 277 -9.32 -5.34 18.62
CA LEU A 277 -8.78 -4.05 18.16
C LEU A 277 -9.90 -3.03 17.96
N ARG A 278 -9.55 -1.77 18.20
CA ARG A 278 -10.31 -0.60 17.76
C ARG A 278 -9.57 0.03 16.60
N PHE A 279 -10.31 0.55 15.63
CA PHE A 279 -9.79 1.22 14.44
C PHE A 279 -10.37 2.63 14.35
N GLY A 280 -9.75 3.47 13.55
CA GLY A 280 -10.11 4.86 13.37
C GLY A 280 -9.13 5.80 14.06
N VAL A 281 -9.21 7.06 13.71
CA VAL A 281 -8.40 8.15 14.29
C VAL A 281 -9.33 9.02 15.12
N ASP A 282 -8.94 9.31 16.34
CA ASP A 282 -9.65 10.24 17.21
C ASP A 282 -9.26 11.68 16.79
N ASP A 283 -9.99 12.22 15.83
CA ASP A 283 -9.81 13.60 15.40
C ASP A 283 -11.14 14.37 15.40
N ALA A 284 -11.06 15.69 15.62
CA ALA A 284 -12.20 16.58 15.74
C ALA A 284 -12.81 16.99 14.38
N GLU A 285 -12.56 16.27 13.29
CA GLU A 285 -13.12 16.62 11.98
C GLU A 285 -14.64 16.39 11.93
N ALA A 286 -15.37 17.39 11.47
CA ALA A 286 -16.83 17.37 11.41
C ALA A 286 -17.40 16.29 10.46
N HIS A 287 -16.64 15.91 9.41
CA HIS A 287 -17.06 14.95 8.39
C HIS A 287 -15.92 13.97 8.03
N PRO A 288 -15.43 13.15 8.97
CA PRO A 288 -14.24 12.32 8.78
C PRO A 288 -14.39 11.24 7.69
N HIS A 289 -15.62 10.94 7.31
CA HIS A 289 -15.95 9.91 6.30
C HIS A 289 -16.51 10.48 4.99
N GLY A 290 -16.64 11.81 4.86
CA GLY A 290 -17.07 12.44 3.61
C GLY A 290 -15.95 12.35 2.57
N VAL A 291 -16.18 11.68 1.41
CA VAL A 291 -15.16 11.54 0.35
C VAL A 291 -14.60 12.91 -0.08
N ARG A 292 -15.49 13.90 -0.34
CA ARG A 292 -15.08 15.25 -0.70
C ARG A 292 -14.24 15.92 0.40
N ALA A 293 -14.67 15.84 1.66
CA ALA A 293 -13.91 16.39 2.78
C ALA A 293 -12.55 15.70 2.91
N SER A 294 -12.51 14.38 2.80
CA SER A 294 -11.27 13.59 2.84
C SER A 294 -10.31 13.87 1.68
N LEU A 295 -10.75 14.45 0.58
CA LEU A 295 -9.89 14.89 -0.51
C LEU A 295 -9.39 16.34 -0.36
N LEU A 296 -10.16 17.21 0.30
CA LEU A 296 -9.84 18.65 0.37
C LEU A 296 -9.17 19.03 1.70
N THR A 297 -9.72 18.57 2.83
CA THR A 297 -9.23 18.95 4.17
C THR A 297 -7.77 18.56 4.40
N PRO A 298 -7.29 17.35 4.03
CA PRO A 298 -5.90 16.97 4.18
C PRO A 298 -4.93 17.91 3.46
N VAL A 299 -5.28 18.36 2.26
CA VAL A 299 -4.44 19.28 1.47
C VAL A 299 -4.32 20.63 2.17
N VAL A 300 -5.44 21.18 2.65
CA VAL A 300 -5.43 22.46 3.37
C VAL A 300 -4.61 22.33 4.65
N SER A 301 -4.78 21.26 5.42
CA SER A 301 -4.02 21.01 6.66
C SER A 301 -2.53 20.82 6.35
N MET A 302 -2.18 20.03 5.34
CA MET A 302 -0.81 19.80 4.90
C MET A 302 -0.12 21.13 4.51
N ILE A 303 -0.77 21.97 3.71
CA ILE A 303 -0.22 23.27 3.31
C ILE A 303 -0.08 24.19 4.53
N SER A 304 -1.06 24.21 5.42
CA SER A 304 -1.02 25.01 6.65
C SER A 304 0.18 24.63 7.52
N ASP A 305 0.41 23.35 7.73
CA ASP A 305 1.54 22.87 8.56
C ASP A 305 2.87 23.14 7.86
N PHE A 306 2.95 22.94 6.53
CA PHE A 306 4.16 23.26 5.78
C PHE A 306 4.52 24.74 5.88
N VAL A 307 3.54 25.64 5.72
CA VAL A 307 3.74 27.10 5.86
C VAL A 307 4.18 27.47 7.28
N ARG A 308 3.61 26.83 8.30
CA ARG A 308 4.02 27.05 9.71
C ARG A 308 5.45 26.58 9.95
N MET A 309 5.86 25.46 9.39
CA MET A 309 7.23 24.94 9.52
C MET A 309 8.26 25.83 8.81
N ALA A 310 7.89 26.40 7.65
CA ALA A 310 8.74 27.31 6.87
C ALA A 310 8.77 28.75 7.41
N GLY A 311 7.82 29.13 8.28
CA GLY A 311 7.72 30.47 8.86
C GLY A 311 8.81 30.78 9.90
N PRO A 312 9.04 32.07 10.24
CA PRO A 312 10.06 32.46 11.21
C PRO A 312 9.78 31.90 12.61
N ALA A 313 10.84 31.51 13.30
CA ALA A 313 10.86 30.72 14.53
C ALA A 313 10.05 31.27 15.75
N ARG A 314 9.40 32.42 15.68
CA ARG A 314 8.67 33.05 16.80
C ARG A 314 7.47 32.28 17.34
N GLY A 315 7.07 31.17 16.72
CA GLY A 315 5.93 30.33 17.17
C GLY A 315 6.28 28.87 17.52
N ARG A 316 7.54 28.44 17.40
CA ARG A 316 7.91 27.02 17.51
C ARG A 316 7.78 26.42 18.93
N HIS A 317 7.99 27.20 19.98
CA HIS A 317 8.03 26.67 21.36
C HIS A 317 6.70 26.22 21.96
N VAL A 318 5.55 26.64 21.40
CA VAL A 318 4.23 26.21 21.89
C VAL A 318 3.79 24.88 21.27
N HIS A 319 4.25 24.57 20.07
CA HIS A 319 3.80 23.39 19.31
C HIS A 319 4.69 22.15 19.44
N GLU A 320 5.96 22.26 19.85
CA GLU A 320 6.77 21.07 20.16
C GLU A 320 6.17 20.25 21.31
N LYS A 321 5.56 20.88 22.30
CA LYS A 321 4.83 20.17 23.36
C LYS A 321 3.56 19.48 22.84
N ILE A 322 2.85 20.08 21.87
CA ILE A 322 1.62 19.53 21.31
C ILE A 322 1.93 18.44 20.27
N ALA A 323 3.01 18.57 19.48
CA ALA A 323 3.42 17.56 18.50
C ALA A 323 3.92 16.26 19.14
N VAL A 324 4.49 16.32 20.35
CA VAL A 324 4.88 15.13 21.12
C VAL A 324 3.66 14.44 21.76
N GLU A 325 2.58 15.19 22.04
CA GLU A 325 1.33 14.64 22.61
C GLU A 325 0.32 14.16 21.56
N ILE A 326 0.43 14.57 20.29
CA ILE A 326 -0.54 14.26 19.22
C ILE A 326 -0.02 13.18 18.24
N GLN A 327 1.19 12.68 18.43
CA GLN A 327 1.64 11.54 17.61
C GLN A 327 1.04 10.24 18.16
N PRO A 328 -0.01 9.71 17.50
CA PRO A 328 -0.42 8.35 17.76
C PRO A 328 0.65 7.37 17.27
#